data_183519ff7506cd30afc7adf6fca12172
#
_entry.id   183519ff7506cd30afc7adf6fca12172
#
_cell.length_a   1.000
_cell.length_b   1.000
_cell.length_c   1.000
_cell.angle_alpha   90.00
_cell.angle_beta   90.00
_cell.angle_gamma   90.00
#
_symmetry.space_group_name_H-M   'P 1'
#
loop_
_entity.id
_entity.type
_entity.pdbx_description
1 polymer ?
#
loop_
_entity_poly.entity_id
_entity_poly.type
_entity_poly.pdbx_seq_one_letter_code
_entity_poly.pdbx_strand_id
1 'polypeptide(L)'
;MTSSPSNRLLFAFILSASLASTIGGLPFNVLPVMLGSLADSFKLDAQTTGMIGSVCFAGYLVGTLGAPFWMNRVNWRILTVVSAIGTAASFAASSQIDTLEWLVVVWALIGFFASTMTCLGMRILSDLPDKVRAFGTRQGVELSVTAAVLFALPPLIISQYKYPGAALSLAAVVAILGLSAFWVPTGAQSNQDAAAAADRAVGGRPVQLQGLHRRGDPAVDHKSR
;
A
#
# COMPACT_ATOMS: atom_id res chain seq x y z
N MET A 1 26.58 -18.18 -2.13
CA MET A 1 25.14 -18.47 -2.30
C MET A 1 24.61 -17.58 -3.43
N THR A 2 24.65 -18.07 -4.65
CA THR A 2 24.09 -17.35 -5.81
C THR A 2 22.59 -17.52 -5.79
N SER A 3 21.87 -16.47 -5.40
CA SER A 3 20.42 -16.46 -5.47
C SER A 3 19.97 -16.67 -6.92
N SER A 4 19.09 -17.62 -7.16
CA SER A 4 18.52 -17.92 -8.47
C SER A 4 17.86 -16.66 -9.04
N PRO A 5 17.90 -16.41 -10.35
CA PRO A 5 17.31 -15.21 -10.97
C PRO A 5 15.82 -15.04 -10.65
N SER A 6 15.09 -16.11 -10.37
CA SER A 6 13.68 -16.06 -9.94
C SER A 6 13.52 -15.43 -8.54
N ASN A 7 14.44 -15.68 -7.61
CA ASN A 7 14.38 -15.11 -6.26
C ASN A 7 14.67 -13.60 -6.22
N ARG A 8 15.55 -13.12 -7.10
CA ARG A 8 15.84 -11.68 -7.22
C ARG A 8 14.64 -10.91 -7.78
N LEU A 9 13.99 -11.45 -8.79
CA LEU A 9 12.79 -10.83 -9.36
C LEU A 9 11.64 -10.79 -8.35
N LEU A 10 11.42 -11.87 -7.61
CA LEU A 10 10.40 -11.92 -6.56
C LEU A 10 10.69 -10.90 -5.45
N PHE A 11 11.95 -10.79 -5.02
CA PHE A 11 12.34 -9.81 -4.01
C PHE A 11 12.14 -8.37 -4.49
N ALA A 12 12.57 -8.06 -5.72
CA ALA A 12 12.36 -6.73 -6.31
C ALA A 12 10.86 -6.39 -6.42
N PHE A 13 10.03 -7.37 -6.74
CA PHE A 13 8.59 -7.23 -6.80
C PHE A 13 7.97 -6.94 -5.42
N ILE A 14 8.33 -7.72 -4.39
CA ILE A 14 7.89 -7.49 -3.01
C ILE A 14 8.33 -6.09 -2.54
N LEU A 15 9.56 -5.70 -2.84
CA LEU A 15 10.10 -4.41 -2.44
C LEU A 15 9.35 -3.26 -3.13
N SER A 16 9.08 -3.35 -4.44
CA SER A 16 8.34 -2.30 -5.16
C SER A 16 6.91 -2.16 -4.66
N ALA A 17 6.22 -3.27 -4.41
CA ALA A 17 4.88 -3.27 -3.83
C ALA A 17 4.87 -2.71 -2.39
N SER A 18 5.92 -2.99 -1.62
CA SER A 18 6.09 -2.46 -0.27
C SER A 18 6.33 -0.96 -0.27
N LEU A 19 7.20 -0.45 -1.17
CA LEU A 19 7.45 0.98 -1.34
C LEU A 19 6.19 1.72 -1.79
N ALA A 20 5.46 1.16 -2.77
CA ALA A 20 4.17 1.71 -3.19
C ALA A 20 3.16 1.76 -2.03
N SER A 21 3.06 0.69 -1.24
CA SER A 21 2.18 0.66 -0.06
C SER A 21 2.61 1.66 1.03
N THR A 22 3.91 1.93 1.17
CA THR A 22 4.44 2.93 2.12
C THR A 22 3.91 4.33 1.83
N ILE A 23 3.66 4.68 0.56
CA ILE A 23 3.00 5.95 0.21
C ILE A 23 1.65 6.08 0.92
N GLY A 24 0.92 4.97 1.05
CA GLY A 24 -0.38 4.95 1.72
C GLY A 24 -0.30 5.02 3.25
N GLY A 25 0.70 4.40 3.86
CA GLY A 25 0.88 4.38 5.31
C GLY A 25 1.56 5.64 5.87
N LEU A 26 2.47 6.24 5.10
CA LEU A 26 3.28 7.37 5.53
C LEU A 26 2.46 8.56 6.06
N PRO A 27 1.39 9.06 5.36
CA PRO A 27 0.61 10.19 5.85
C PRO A 27 0.03 9.97 7.25
N PHE A 28 -0.39 8.75 7.58
CA PHE A 28 -0.97 8.42 8.89
C PHE A 28 0.08 8.31 9.97
N ASN A 29 1.21 7.70 9.64
CA ASN A 29 2.31 7.52 10.58
C ASN A 29 2.94 8.88 10.98
N VAL A 30 2.99 9.85 10.06
CA VAL A 30 3.52 11.19 10.33
C VAL A 30 2.45 12.19 10.76
N LEU A 31 1.17 11.82 10.74
CA LEU A 31 0.03 12.69 11.01
C LEU A 31 0.17 13.50 12.30
N PRO A 32 0.54 12.93 13.46
CA PRO A 32 0.66 13.71 14.69
C PRO A 32 1.69 14.84 14.59
N VAL A 33 2.83 14.58 13.96
CA VAL A 33 3.90 15.57 13.77
C VAL A 33 3.46 16.67 12.81
N MET A 34 2.76 16.28 11.72
CA MET A 34 2.24 17.23 10.75
C MET A 34 1.16 18.12 11.34
N LEU A 35 0.21 17.54 12.09
CA LEU A 35 -0.84 18.30 12.76
C LEU A 35 -0.28 19.23 13.83
N GLY A 36 0.73 18.82 14.59
CA GLY A 36 1.42 19.68 15.54
C GLY A 36 2.07 20.87 14.85
N SER A 37 2.84 20.61 13.79
CA SER A 37 3.49 21.68 13.00
C SER A 37 2.46 22.62 12.33
N LEU A 38 1.32 22.08 11.91
CA LEU A 38 0.21 22.85 11.34
C LEU A 38 -0.41 23.77 12.40
N ALA A 39 -0.74 23.20 13.57
CA ALA A 39 -1.32 23.95 14.69
C ALA A 39 -0.40 25.12 15.10
N ASP A 40 0.90 24.86 15.21
CA ASP A 40 1.88 25.90 15.55
C ASP A 40 1.99 27.00 14.49
N SER A 41 1.93 26.62 13.19
CA SER A 41 2.09 27.56 12.08
C SER A 41 0.86 28.45 11.87
N PHE A 42 -0.34 27.91 12.04
CA PHE A 42 -1.60 28.59 11.80
C PHE A 42 -2.30 29.05 13.09
N LYS A 43 -1.70 28.81 14.25
CA LYS A 43 -2.28 29.14 15.56
C LYS A 43 -3.65 28.48 15.78
N LEU A 44 -3.80 27.23 15.33
CA LEU A 44 -5.04 26.48 15.44
C LEU A 44 -5.23 25.98 16.87
N ASP A 45 -6.48 25.94 17.29
CA ASP A 45 -6.87 25.29 18.55
C ASP A 45 -6.90 23.75 18.39
N ALA A 46 -6.96 23.05 19.49
CA ALA A 46 -6.97 21.59 19.50
C ALA A 46 -8.17 20.98 18.77
N GLN A 47 -9.33 21.65 18.81
CA GLN A 47 -10.54 21.18 18.15
C GLN A 47 -10.38 21.23 16.62
N THR A 48 -9.94 22.36 16.09
CA THR A 48 -9.71 22.54 14.64
C THR A 48 -8.62 21.61 14.13
N THR A 49 -7.53 21.45 14.89
CA THR A 49 -6.46 20.52 14.55
C THR A 49 -6.97 19.08 14.50
N GLY A 50 -7.76 18.67 15.50
CA GLY A 50 -8.40 17.34 15.52
C GLY A 50 -9.39 17.13 14.38
N MET A 51 -10.13 18.19 13.98
CA MET A 51 -11.02 18.14 12.83
C MET A 51 -10.26 17.84 11.53
N ILE A 52 -9.13 18.49 11.29
CA ILE A 52 -8.29 18.26 10.09
C ILE A 52 -7.82 16.80 10.06
N GLY A 53 -7.34 16.27 11.19
CA GLY A 53 -6.97 14.86 11.32
C GLY A 53 -8.15 13.93 11.00
N SER A 54 -9.33 14.23 11.54
CA SER A 54 -10.55 13.44 11.32
C SER A 54 -10.97 13.46 9.85
N VAL A 55 -10.84 14.59 9.17
CA VAL A 55 -11.14 14.72 7.74
C VAL A 55 -10.16 13.90 6.88
N CYS A 56 -8.88 13.84 7.26
CA CYS A 56 -7.92 12.96 6.61
C CYS A 56 -8.35 11.48 6.70
N PHE A 57 -8.78 11.05 7.89
CA PHE A 57 -9.32 9.70 8.07
C PHE A 57 -10.63 9.47 7.32
N ALA A 58 -11.51 10.47 7.23
CA ALA A 58 -12.72 10.38 6.43
C ALA A 58 -12.41 10.20 4.95
N GLY A 59 -11.47 10.95 4.40
CA GLY A 59 -10.95 10.78 3.04
C GLY A 59 -10.41 9.37 2.82
N TYR A 60 -9.63 8.86 3.80
CA TYR A 60 -9.12 7.49 3.75
C TYR A 60 -10.23 6.44 3.74
N LEU A 61 -11.25 6.62 4.56
CA LEU A 61 -12.41 5.73 4.59
C LEU A 61 -13.12 5.70 3.24
N VAL A 62 -13.39 6.86 2.65
CA VAL A 62 -14.02 6.97 1.31
C VAL A 62 -13.16 6.25 0.26
N GLY A 63 -11.85 6.48 0.25
CA GLY A 63 -10.93 5.81 -0.66
C GLY A 63 -10.89 4.30 -0.46
N THR A 64 -10.91 3.82 0.78
CA THR A 64 -10.95 2.38 1.09
C THR A 64 -12.24 1.72 0.63
N LEU A 65 -13.40 2.35 0.89
CA LEU A 65 -14.70 1.85 0.45
C LEU A 65 -14.83 1.84 -1.08
N GLY A 66 -14.23 2.82 -1.75
CA GLY A 66 -14.19 2.89 -3.20
C GLY A 66 -13.19 1.94 -3.87
N ALA A 67 -12.15 1.50 -3.15
CA ALA A 67 -11.06 0.70 -3.71
C ALA A 67 -11.53 -0.52 -4.55
N PRO A 68 -12.50 -1.34 -4.13
CA PRO A 68 -12.97 -2.49 -4.91
C PRO A 68 -13.51 -2.11 -6.30
N PHE A 69 -14.04 -0.89 -6.47
CA PHE A 69 -14.62 -0.45 -7.75
C PHE A 69 -13.55 -0.16 -8.80
N TRP A 70 -12.47 0.52 -8.43
CA TRP A 70 -11.43 0.89 -9.40
C TRP A 70 -10.28 -0.10 -9.48
N MET A 71 -9.93 -0.82 -8.41
CA MET A 71 -8.86 -1.81 -8.43
C MET A 71 -9.08 -2.97 -9.41
N ASN A 72 -10.35 -3.30 -9.69
CA ASN A 72 -10.72 -4.34 -10.65
C ASN A 72 -10.86 -3.82 -12.09
N ARG A 73 -10.90 -2.50 -12.30
CA ARG A 73 -11.18 -1.88 -13.60
C ARG A 73 -10.00 -1.10 -14.16
N VAL A 74 -9.10 -0.63 -13.31
CA VAL A 74 -7.99 0.24 -13.69
C VAL A 74 -6.68 -0.53 -13.60
N ASN A 75 -5.77 -0.25 -14.52
CA ASN A 75 -4.42 -0.79 -14.48
C ASN A 75 -3.71 -0.35 -13.19
N TRP A 76 -3.16 -1.31 -12.47
CA TRP A 76 -2.51 -1.08 -11.17
C TRP A 76 -1.35 -0.09 -11.24
N ARG A 77 -0.60 -0.09 -12.34
CA ARG A 77 0.48 0.88 -12.55
C ARG A 77 -0.08 2.30 -12.69
N ILE A 78 -1.15 2.48 -13.46
CA ILE A 78 -1.81 3.79 -13.60
C ILE A 78 -2.35 4.24 -12.25
N LEU A 79 -3.00 3.33 -11.52
CA LEU A 79 -3.55 3.62 -10.20
C LEU A 79 -2.44 4.05 -9.21
N THR A 80 -1.28 3.36 -9.24
CA THR A 80 -0.11 3.72 -8.43
C THR A 80 0.38 5.14 -8.78
N VAL A 81 0.56 5.43 -10.07
CA VAL A 81 1.04 6.75 -10.52
C VAL A 81 0.07 7.85 -10.14
N VAL A 82 -1.22 7.67 -10.42
CA VAL A 82 -2.26 8.67 -10.10
C VAL A 82 -2.34 8.92 -8.60
N SER A 83 -2.33 7.87 -7.79
CA SER A 83 -2.40 8.01 -6.34
C SER A 83 -1.12 8.62 -5.75
N ALA A 84 0.06 8.26 -6.25
CA ALA A 84 1.33 8.86 -5.82
C ALA A 84 1.39 10.34 -6.18
N ILE A 85 1.03 10.71 -7.41
CA ILE A 85 0.96 12.11 -7.84
C ILE A 85 -0.10 12.85 -7.04
N GLY A 86 -1.30 12.27 -6.85
CA GLY A 86 -2.37 12.86 -6.07
C GLY A 86 -1.96 13.16 -4.63
N THR A 87 -1.31 12.19 -3.95
CA THR A 87 -0.80 12.38 -2.59
C THR A 87 0.29 13.44 -2.53
N ALA A 88 1.28 13.39 -3.44
CA ALA A 88 2.38 14.35 -3.49
C ALA A 88 1.89 15.76 -3.82
N ALA A 89 1.00 15.91 -4.81
CA ALA A 89 0.40 17.18 -5.18
C ALA A 89 -0.45 17.76 -4.04
N SER A 90 -1.19 16.93 -3.31
CA SER A 90 -1.98 17.36 -2.16
C SER A 90 -1.07 17.86 -1.03
N PHE A 91 0.03 17.18 -0.72
CA PHE A 91 1.02 17.70 0.24
C PHE A 91 1.65 19.00 -0.23
N ALA A 92 2.04 19.08 -1.51
CA ALA A 92 2.61 20.31 -2.07
C ALA A 92 1.61 21.47 -2.05
N ALA A 93 0.34 21.20 -2.41
CA ALA A 93 -0.72 22.20 -2.34
C ALA A 93 -0.94 22.70 -0.90
N SER A 94 -0.95 21.78 0.08
CA SER A 94 -1.16 22.14 1.48
C SER A 94 -0.09 23.12 2.03
N SER A 95 1.10 23.15 1.40
CA SER A 95 2.18 24.09 1.79
C SER A 95 1.94 25.53 1.34
N GLN A 96 1.01 25.75 0.41
CA GLN A 96 0.71 27.06 -0.20
C GLN A 96 -0.67 27.60 0.21
N ILE A 97 -1.41 26.85 1.01
CA ILE A 97 -2.77 27.19 1.39
C ILE A 97 -2.77 27.86 2.76
N ASP A 98 -3.33 29.07 2.82
CA ASP A 98 -3.46 29.85 4.04
C ASP A 98 -4.87 29.83 4.65
N THR A 99 -5.85 29.23 3.95
CA THR A 99 -7.25 29.18 4.39
C THR A 99 -7.62 27.80 4.90
N LEU A 100 -8.31 27.76 6.05
CA LEU A 100 -8.72 26.52 6.72
C LEU A 100 -9.60 25.64 5.83
N GLU A 101 -10.51 26.23 5.06
CA GLU A 101 -11.46 25.51 4.21
C GLU A 101 -10.75 24.65 3.15
N TRP A 102 -9.80 25.26 2.43
CA TRP A 102 -9.02 24.54 1.43
C TRP A 102 -8.05 23.53 2.06
N LEU A 103 -7.54 23.84 3.24
CA LEU A 103 -6.68 22.93 3.97
C LEU A 103 -7.42 21.63 4.35
N VAL A 104 -8.68 21.74 4.81
CA VAL A 104 -9.57 20.60 5.09
C VAL A 104 -9.75 19.74 3.84
N VAL A 105 -10.04 20.36 2.68
CA VAL A 105 -10.22 19.63 1.42
C VAL A 105 -8.96 18.88 1.01
N VAL A 106 -7.81 19.53 1.10
CA VAL A 106 -6.54 18.93 0.70
C VAL A 106 -6.14 17.79 1.63
N TRP A 107 -6.40 17.89 2.94
CA TRP A 107 -6.16 16.80 3.87
C TRP A 107 -7.10 15.60 3.64
N ALA A 108 -8.35 15.84 3.22
CA ALA A 108 -9.24 14.78 2.76
C ALA A 108 -8.67 14.05 1.52
N LEU A 109 -8.12 14.81 0.56
CA LEU A 109 -7.50 14.24 -0.64
C LEU A 109 -6.24 13.43 -0.32
N ILE A 110 -5.40 13.89 0.62
CA ILE A 110 -4.25 13.12 1.11
C ILE A 110 -4.73 11.76 1.61
N GLY A 111 -5.74 11.72 2.47
CA GLY A 111 -6.32 10.49 2.98
C GLY A 111 -6.86 9.59 1.87
N PHE A 112 -7.60 10.14 0.93
CA PHE A 112 -8.21 9.41 -0.19
C PHE A 112 -7.16 8.73 -1.09
N PHE A 113 -6.15 9.45 -1.54
CA PHE A 113 -5.11 8.88 -2.39
C PHE A 113 -4.22 7.90 -1.62
N ALA A 114 -3.91 8.18 -0.35
CA ALA A 114 -3.14 7.30 0.51
C ALA A 114 -3.84 5.95 0.71
N SER A 115 -5.16 5.93 0.95
CA SER A 115 -5.93 4.70 1.12
C SER A 115 -5.90 3.81 -0.12
N THR A 116 -6.00 4.41 -1.30
CA THR A 116 -5.93 3.69 -2.58
C THR A 116 -4.60 2.95 -2.72
N MET A 117 -3.49 3.59 -2.33
CA MET A 117 -2.16 2.97 -2.33
C MET A 117 -2.04 1.83 -1.33
N THR A 118 -2.57 2.01 -0.13
CA THR A 118 -2.57 0.94 0.89
C THR A 118 -3.35 -0.28 0.41
N CYS A 119 -4.58 -0.07 -0.09
CA CYS A 119 -5.42 -1.15 -0.60
C CYS A 119 -4.76 -1.89 -1.77
N LEU A 120 -4.17 -1.14 -2.71
CA LEU A 120 -3.48 -1.72 -3.85
C LEU A 120 -2.25 -2.53 -3.42
N GLY A 121 -1.43 -2.00 -2.54
CA GLY A 121 -0.27 -2.71 -1.99
C GLY A 121 -0.67 -4.00 -1.27
N MET A 122 -1.70 -3.96 -0.43
CA MET A 122 -2.24 -5.16 0.22
C MET A 122 -2.76 -6.17 -0.78
N ARG A 123 -3.46 -5.73 -1.85
CA ARG A 123 -3.95 -6.61 -2.91
C ARG A 123 -2.80 -7.33 -3.61
N ILE A 124 -1.77 -6.59 -4.03
CA ILE A 124 -0.60 -7.16 -4.72
C ILE A 124 0.10 -8.19 -3.83
N LEU A 125 0.30 -7.90 -2.55
CA LEU A 125 1.00 -8.78 -1.63
C LEU A 125 0.17 -10.02 -1.24
N SER A 126 -1.16 -9.91 -1.25
CA SER A 126 -2.06 -11.03 -0.95
C SER A 126 -2.04 -12.13 -2.02
N ASP A 127 -1.63 -11.81 -3.25
CA ASP A 127 -1.54 -12.76 -4.36
C ASP A 127 -0.20 -13.54 -4.36
N LEU A 128 0.73 -13.22 -3.43
CA LEU A 128 2.02 -13.89 -3.33
C LEU A 128 1.92 -15.22 -2.55
N PRO A 129 2.73 -16.24 -2.92
CA PRO A 129 2.69 -17.56 -2.26
C PRO A 129 3.11 -17.51 -0.79
N ASP A 130 4.13 -16.73 -0.43
CA ASP A 130 4.58 -16.51 0.95
C ASP A 130 4.05 -15.17 1.48
N LYS A 131 2.82 -15.17 1.93
CA LYS A 131 2.14 -13.98 2.45
C LYS A 131 2.80 -13.43 3.71
N VAL A 132 3.24 -14.31 4.61
CA VAL A 132 3.86 -13.91 5.87
C VAL A 132 5.12 -13.08 5.60
N ARG A 133 5.99 -13.57 4.72
CA ARG A 133 7.19 -12.86 4.31
C ARG A 133 6.88 -11.57 3.57
N ALA A 134 5.90 -11.58 2.67
CA ALA A 134 5.51 -10.42 1.90
C ALA A 134 4.97 -9.28 2.79
N PHE A 135 4.05 -9.58 3.70
CA PHE A 135 3.51 -8.59 4.63
C PHE A 135 4.53 -8.15 5.68
N GLY A 136 5.38 -9.06 6.17
CA GLY A 136 6.47 -8.72 7.07
C GLY A 136 7.49 -7.77 6.43
N THR A 137 7.88 -8.01 5.17
CA THR A 137 8.76 -7.11 4.41
C THR A 137 8.10 -5.75 4.19
N ARG A 138 6.83 -5.73 3.79
CA ARG A 138 6.05 -4.49 3.64
C ARG A 138 6.09 -3.66 4.92
N GLN A 139 5.75 -4.28 6.05
CA GLN A 139 5.69 -3.57 7.33
C GLN A 139 7.07 -3.06 7.76
N GLY A 140 8.12 -3.86 7.54
CA GLY A 140 9.50 -3.46 7.81
C GLY A 140 9.92 -2.25 6.96
N VAL A 141 9.62 -2.24 5.67
CA VAL A 141 9.92 -1.11 4.77
C VAL A 141 9.14 0.14 5.19
N GLU A 142 7.84 0.01 5.44
CA GLU A 142 6.98 1.13 5.85
C GLU A 142 7.48 1.77 7.15
N LEU A 143 7.75 0.97 8.18
CA LEU A 143 8.23 1.48 9.45
C LEU A 143 9.63 2.07 9.35
N SER A 144 10.53 1.50 8.54
CA SER A 144 11.87 2.03 8.33
C SER A 144 11.84 3.41 7.66
N VAL A 145 11.05 3.57 6.59
CA VAL A 145 10.86 4.86 5.92
C VAL A 145 10.21 5.86 6.87
N THR A 146 9.16 5.46 7.58
CA THR A 146 8.48 6.30 8.56
C THR A 146 9.42 6.75 9.66
N ALA A 147 10.21 5.85 10.24
CA ALA A 147 11.18 6.18 11.29
C ALA A 147 12.22 7.19 10.79
N ALA A 148 12.75 6.98 9.58
CA ALA A 148 13.70 7.93 8.98
C ALA A 148 13.08 9.31 8.80
N VAL A 149 11.83 9.39 8.31
CA VAL A 149 11.10 10.64 8.13
C VAL A 149 10.82 11.30 9.48
N LEU A 150 10.29 10.58 10.45
CA LEU A 150 9.97 11.13 11.78
C LEU A 150 11.21 11.60 12.55
N PHE A 151 12.35 10.93 12.36
CA PHE A 151 13.59 11.33 12.97
C PHE A 151 14.19 12.58 12.30
N ALA A 152 14.09 12.69 10.96
CA ALA A 152 14.69 13.77 10.20
C ALA A 152 13.80 15.03 10.14
N LEU A 153 12.47 14.86 10.05
CA LEU A 153 11.54 15.94 9.75
C LEU A 153 11.54 17.06 10.82
N PRO A 154 11.42 16.77 12.15
CA PRO A 154 11.36 17.82 13.15
C PRO A 154 12.65 18.65 13.23
N PRO A 155 13.86 18.06 13.41
CA PRO A 155 15.08 18.86 13.62
C PRO A 155 15.62 19.53 12.35
N LEU A 156 15.43 18.91 11.19
CA LEU A 156 16.04 19.42 9.96
C LEU A 156 15.11 20.34 9.15
N ILE A 157 13.82 20.09 9.20
CA ILE A 157 12.86 20.76 8.32
C ILE A 157 11.92 21.66 9.12
N ILE A 158 11.19 21.10 10.12
CA ILE A 158 10.16 21.87 10.84
C ILE A 158 10.79 23.01 11.62
N SER A 159 11.96 22.81 12.22
CA SER A 159 12.66 23.85 12.97
C SER A 159 12.99 25.08 12.14
N GLN A 160 13.24 24.93 10.83
CA GLN A 160 13.65 26.00 9.92
C GLN A 160 12.50 26.49 9.03
N TYR A 161 11.73 25.57 8.47
CA TYR A 161 10.73 25.86 7.42
C TYR A 161 9.29 25.65 7.87
N LYS A 162 9.07 25.30 9.15
CA LYS A 162 7.75 25.06 9.75
C LYS A 162 6.90 24.07 8.93
N TYR A 163 5.57 24.21 8.96
CA TYR A 163 4.63 23.32 8.25
C TYR A 163 4.83 23.31 6.71
N PRO A 164 5.01 24.44 6.01
CA PRO A 164 5.21 24.40 4.56
C PRO A 164 6.42 23.54 4.14
N GLY A 165 7.53 23.64 4.86
CA GLY A 165 8.71 22.84 4.61
C GLY A 165 8.46 21.35 4.86
N ALA A 166 7.75 21.01 5.93
CA ALA A 166 7.36 19.63 6.23
C ALA A 166 6.48 19.05 5.13
N ALA A 167 5.48 19.79 4.68
CA ALA A 167 4.56 19.36 3.63
C ALA A 167 5.29 19.13 2.29
N LEU A 168 6.17 20.05 1.88
CA LEU A 168 7.00 19.89 0.67
C LEU A 168 7.97 18.71 0.77
N SER A 169 8.56 18.48 1.95
CA SER A 169 9.45 17.33 2.15
C SER A 169 8.70 16.01 2.03
N LEU A 170 7.49 15.92 2.57
CA LEU A 170 6.64 14.75 2.41
C LEU A 170 6.21 14.57 0.96
N ALA A 171 5.86 15.65 0.25
CA ALA A 171 5.59 15.60 -1.18
C ALA A 171 6.77 15.01 -1.96
N ALA A 172 7.99 15.44 -1.66
CA ALA A 172 9.22 14.92 -2.28
C ALA A 172 9.44 13.43 -1.96
N VAL A 173 9.29 13.02 -0.69
CA VAL A 173 9.41 11.62 -0.28
C VAL A 173 8.38 10.76 -1.01
N VAL A 174 7.11 11.18 -1.06
CA VAL A 174 6.05 10.46 -1.76
C VAL A 174 6.34 10.38 -3.27
N ALA A 175 6.84 11.46 -3.88
CA ALA A 175 7.23 11.45 -5.29
C ALA A 175 8.37 10.45 -5.57
N ILE A 176 9.39 10.41 -4.72
CA ILE A 176 10.50 9.44 -4.82
C ILE A 176 9.99 8.02 -4.66
N LEU A 177 9.15 7.75 -3.65
CA LEU A 177 8.53 6.44 -3.47
C LEU A 177 7.64 6.08 -4.66
N GLY A 178 6.98 7.07 -5.28
CA GLY A 178 6.15 6.92 -6.47
C GLY A 178 6.89 6.39 -7.69
N LEU A 179 8.22 6.57 -7.76
CA LEU A 179 9.04 5.97 -8.81
C LEU A 179 8.99 4.43 -8.78
N SER A 180 8.65 3.83 -7.63
CA SER A 180 8.41 2.39 -7.53
C SER A 180 7.31 1.89 -8.46
N ALA A 181 6.40 2.76 -8.93
CA ALA A 181 5.35 2.44 -9.88
C ALA A 181 5.87 1.83 -11.19
N PHE A 182 7.09 2.17 -11.60
CA PHE A 182 7.70 1.59 -12.82
C PHE A 182 7.93 0.08 -12.70
N TRP A 183 8.07 -0.43 -11.48
CA TRP A 183 8.26 -1.87 -11.21
C TRP A 183 6.98 -2.57 -10.77
N VAL A 184 5.88 -1.84 -10.56
CA VAL A 184 4.57 -2.43 -10.25
C VAL A 184 3.99 -3.09 -11.50
N PRO A 185 3.52 -4.36 -11.44
CA PRO A 185 2.97 -5.06 -12.59
C PRO A 185 1.63 -4.45 -13.04
N THR A 186 1.34 -4.64 -14.31
CA THR A 186 0.01 -4.38 -14.85
C THR A 186 -0.93 -5.51 -14.41
N GLY A 187 -1.99 -5.23 -13.66
CA GLY A 187 -2.79 -6.20 -12.91
C GLY A 187 -3.27 -7.48 -13.64
N ALA A 188 -3.44 -7.42 -14.97
CA ALA A 188 -3.79 -8.60 -15.77
C ALA A 188 -2.65 -9.63 -15.91
N GLN A 189 -1.40 -9.21 -15.87
CA GLN A 189 -0.22 -10.10 -15.94
C GLN A 189 0.11 -10.72 -14.59
N SER A 190 -0.15 -10.01 -13.49
CA SER A 190 0.12 -10.50 -12.13
C SER A 190 -0.67 -11.77 -11.80
N ASN A 191 -1.93 -11.86 -12.19
CA ASN A 191 -2.74 -13.05 -11.92
C ASN A 191 -2.30 -14.24 -12.78
N GLN A 192 -1.81 -14.01 -13.99
CA GLN A 192 -1.32 -15.08 -14.87
C GLN A 192 0.09 -15.54 -14.45
N ASP A 193 0.96 -14.62 -14.08
CA ASP A 193 2.32 -14.94 -13.63
C ASP A 193 2.33 -15.58 -12.24
N ALA A 194 1.46 -15.14 -11.32
CA ALA A 194 1.27 -15.75 -10.02
C ALA A 194 0.64 -17.13 -10.13
N ALA A 195 -0.35 -17.33 -11.00
CA ALA A 195 -0.94 -18.62 -11.28
C ALA A 195 0.08 -19.59 -11.94
N ALA A 196 0.86 -19.09 -12.90
CA ALA A 196 1.92 -19.88 -13.55
C ALA A 196 3.09 -20.18 -12.61
N ALA A 197 3.41 -19.28 -11.67
CA ALA A 197 4.42 -19.55 -10.65
C ALA A 197 3.92 -20.53 -9.59
N ALA A 198 2.65 -20.46 -9.20
CA ALA A 198 2.01 -21.42 -8.30
C ALA A 198 1.92 -22.80 -8.95
N ASP A 199 1.55 -22.88 -10.22
CA ASP A 199 1.48 -24.14 -10.99
C ASP A 199 2.87 -24.76 -11.18
N ARG A 200 3.92 -23.98 -11.39
CA ARG A 200 5.31 -24.45 -11.41
C ARG A 200 5.82 -24.89 -10.05
N ALA A 201 5.38 -24.26 -8.97
CA ALA A 201 5.74 -24.65 -7.60
C ALA A 201 4.99 -25.92 -7.13
N VAL A 202 3.78 -26.14 -7.60
CA VAL A 202 2.94 -27.33 -7.35
C VAL A 202 3.18 -28.40 -8.43
N GLY A 203 3.59 -28.04 -9.62
CA GLY A 203 3.71 -28.86 -10.82
C GLY A 203 4.87 -29.85 -10.88
N GLY A 204 5.31 -30.37 -9.74
CA GLY A 204 6.14 -31.58 -9.68
C GLY A 204 5.39 -32.85 -9.28
N ARG A 205 4.10 -32.80 -8.94
CA ARG A 205 3.31 -33.99 -8.60
C ARG A 205 1.92 -33.89 -9.20
N PRO A 206 1.61 -34.70 -10.26
CA PRO A 206 0.23 -34.90 -10.62
C PRO A 206 -0.45 -35.58 -9.43
N VAL A 207 -1.41 -34.90 -8.81
CA VAL A 207 -2.28 -35.47 -7.79
C VAL A 207 -3.11 -36.52 -8.53
N GLN A 208 -2.71 -37.80 -8.42
CA GLN A 208 -3.50 -38.94 -8.84
C GLN A 208 -4.73 -39.06 -7.94
N LEU A 209 -5.76 -38.26 -8.20
CA LEU A 209 -7.08 -38.44 -7.59
C LEU A 209 -7.90 -39.56 -8.24
N GLN A 210 -7.31 -40.37 -9.13
CA GLN A 210 -7.99 -41.49 -9.79
C GLN A 210 -7.96 -42.81 -9.01
N GLY A 211 -7.35 -42.85 -7.82
CA GLY A 211 -7.20 -44.13 -7.06
C GLY A 211 -8.23 -44.43 -5.98
N LEU A 212 -9.12 -43.51 -5.64
CA LEU A 212 -9.98 -43.64 -4.45
C LEU A 212 -11.42 -44.10 -4.74
N HIS A 213 -11.78 -44.36 -6.01
CA HIS A 213 -13.16 -44.77 -6.34
C HIS A 213 -13.30 -46.22 -6.78
N ARG A 214 -12.29 -47.09 -6.52
CA ARG A 214 -12.35 -48.50 -6.89
C ARG A 214 -11.84 -49.45 -5.78
N ARG A 215 -12.30 -49.25 -4.56
CA ARG A 215 -12.19 -50.25 -3.49
C ARG A 215 -13.40 -50.14 -2.57
N GLY A 216 -14.45 -50.89 -2.87
CA GLY A 216 -15.58 -50.97 -1.97
C GLY A 216 -16.83 -51.61 -2.56
N ASP A 217 -16.71 -52.64 -3.36
CA ASP A 217 -17.81 -53.59 -3.54
C ASP A 217 -17.39 -54.94 -2.96
N PRO A 218 -17.85 -55.32 -1.76
CA PRO A 218 -17.89 -56.71 -1.37
C PRO A 218 -19.14 -57.33 -2.00
N ALA A 219 -18.91 -58.24 -2.93
CA ALA A 219 -19.92 -59.15 -3.44
C ALA A 219 -20.66 -59.86 -2.27
N VAL A 220 -21.92 -59.51 -2.12
CA VAL A 220 -22.83 -60.27 -1.26
C VAL A 220 -23.25 -61.49 -2.06
N ASP A 221 -22.63 -62.60 -1.75
CA ASP A 221 -23.01 -63.93 -2.20
C ASP A 221 -24.27 -64.37 -1.48
N HIS A 222 -25.41 -64.36 -2.19
CA HIS A 222 -26.64 -65.00 -1.79
C HIS A 222 -26.65 -66.39 -2.35
N LYS A 223 -26.20 -67.36 -1.56
CA LYS A 223 -26.56 -68.80 -1.81
C LYS A 223 -26.93 -69.48 -0.50
N SER A 224 -28.19 -69.97 -0.54
CA SER A 224 -28.76 -71.13 0.15
C SER A 224 -28.91 -71.07 1.70
N ARG A 225 -30.04 -71.10 2.20
CA ARG A 225 -31.13 -72.07 2.44
C ARG A 225 -32.21 -71.46 3.28
#